data_ea473c7f39002808089e736f219e2e39
#
_entry.id   ea473c7f39002808089e736f219e2e39
#
_cell.length_a   1.000
_cell.length_b   1.000
_cell.length_c   1.000
_cell.angle_alpha   90.00
_cell.angle_beta   90.00
_cell.angle_gamma   90.00
#
_symmetry.space_group_name_H-M   'P 1'
#
loop_
_entity.id
_entity.type
_entity.pdbx_description
1 polymer ?
#
loop_
_entity_poly.entity_id
_entity_poly.type
_entity_poly.pdbx_seq_one_letter_code
_entity_poly.pdbx_strand_id
1 'polypeptide(L)'
;MTLYTSGEYIDSEIALRSHYFITNKYPLLRKYDVEVYYCDLSEDNVKGWQEKNGDEFLIHIDTNIVKDYQEHVKTLLHELIHCCQDIRGVTNNEEREDEAYKLEELYFNEFNRGEPLNCPYSVDNH
;
A
#
# COMPACT_ATOMS: atom_id res chain seq x y z
N MET A 1 6.47 -3.15 11.44
CA MET A 1 6.36 -2.29 12.44
C MET A 1 6.08 -0.85 12.11
N THR A 2 6.82 -0.19 11.25
CA THR A 2 6.65 1.23 10.99
C THR A 2 6.35 1.46 9.52
N LEU A 3 5.46 2.41 9.25
CA LEU A 3 5.23 2.90 7.90
C LEU A 3 6.05 4.18 7.72
N TYR A 4 6.82 4.22 6.64
CA TYR A 4 7.59 5.39 6.24
C TYR A 4 7.06 5.91 4.91
N THR A 5 7.04 7.23 4.74
CA THR A 5 6.75 7.82 3.44
C THR A 5 7.93 8.68 3.02
N SER A 6 8.23 8.67 1.73
CA SER A 6 9.35 9.42 1.17
C SER A 6 9.06 9.84 -0.27
N GLY A 7 9.93 10.65 -0.84
CA GLY A 7 9.82 11.06 -2.22
C GLY A 7 9.11 12.40 -2.40
N GLU A 8 8.47 12.56 -3.56
CA GLU A 8 7.95 13.85 -4.00
C GLU A 8 6.59 14.25 -3.41
N TYR A 9 5.86 13.31 -2.84
CA TYR A 9 4.55 13.57 -2.24
C TYR A 9 4.68 13.51 -0.74
N ILE A 10 4.36 14.58 -0.04
CA ILE A 10 4.64 14.72 1.38
C ILE A 10 3.47 14.42 2.31
N ASP A 11 2.25 14.38 1.79
CA ASP A 11 1.08 14.06 2.61
C ASP A 11 1.00 12.55 2.83
N SER A 12 1.20 12.14 4.08
CA SER A 12 1.27 10.72 4.44
C SER A 12 -0.06 10.14 4.94
N GLU A 13 -1.11 10.93 5.03
CA GLU A 13 -2.35 10.50 5.68
C GLU A 13 -3.00 9.31 4.97
N ILE A 14 -3.10 9.35 3.65
CA ILE A 14 -3.72 8.25 2.90
C ILE A 14 -2.90 6.97 3.02
N ALA A 15 -1.57 7.08 2.94
CA ALA A 15 -0.69 5.92 3.10
C ALA A 15 -0.84 5.32 4.50
N LEU A 16 -0.86 6.17 5.53
CA LEU A 16 -1.02 5.73 6.92
C LEU A 16 -2.36 5.00 7.12
N ARG A 17 -3.44 5.59 6.65
CA ARG A 17 -4.77 5.00 6.82
C ARG A 17 -4.92 3.70 6.04
N SER A 18 -4.36 3.63 4.83
CA SER A 18 -4.39 2.42 4.01
C SER A 18 -3.59 1.29 4.68
N HIS A 19 -2.43 1.61 5.20
CA HIS A 19 -1.61 0.64 5.91
C HIS A 19 -2.31 0.12 7.16
N TYR A 20 -2.89 1.02 7.95
CA TYR A 20 -3.64 0.62 9.14
C TYR A 20 -4.82 -0.29 8.78
N PHE A 21 -5.56 0.07 7.73
CA PHE A 21 -6.69 -0.73 7.25
C PHE A 21 -6.24 -2.16 6.90
N ILE A 22 -5.15 -2.29 6.14
CA ILE A 22 -4.66 -3.60 5.71
C ILE A 22 -4.08 -4.38 6.89
N THR A 23 -3.35 -3.73 7.81
CA THR A 23 -2.78 -4.45 8.96
C THR A 23 -3.84 -4.95 9.93
N ASN A 24 -5.01 -4.32 9.96
CA ASN A 24 -6.15 -4.85 10.73
C ASN A 24 -6.70 -6.14 10.12
N LYS A 25 -6.61 -6.30 8.80
CA LYS A 25 -7.05 -7.52 8.13
C LYS A 25 -5.96 -8.59 8.11
N TYR A 26 -4.71 -8.16 8.03
CA TYR A 26 -3.54 -9.04 7.92
C TYR A 26 -2.49 -8.63 8.94
N PRO A 27 -2.69 -9.00 10.22
CA PRO A 27 -1.82 -8.51 11.30
C PRO A 27 -0.35 -8.86 11.16
N LEU A 28 0.00 -9.92 10.41
CA LEU A 28 1.39 -10.30 10.22
C LEU A 28 2.20 -9.22 9.52
N LEU A 29 1.55 -8.36 8.74
CA LEU A 29 2.23 -7.26 8.08
C LEU A 29 2.84 -6.27 9.09
N ARG A 30 2.31 -6.22 10.32
CA ARG A 30 2.85 -5.35 11.38
C ARG A 30 4.27 -5.71 11.80
N LYS A 31 4.73 -6.91 11.46
CA LYS A 31 6.10 -7.35 11.78
C LYS A 31 7.14 -6.82 10.80
N TYR A 32 6.71 -6.12 9.76
CA TYR A 32 7.56 -5.64 8.68
C TYR A 32 7.54 -4.13 8.65
N ASP A 33 8.68 -3.54 8.27
CA ASP A 33 8.71 -2.12 7.93
C ASP A 33 8.22 -1.94 6.51
N VAL A 34 7.42 -0.91 6.27
CA VAL A 34 6.89 -0.60 4.94
C VAL A 34 7.26 0.83 4.61
N GLU A 35 7.97 1.02 3.52
CA GLU A 35 8.24 2.35 2.99
C GLU A 35 7.42 2.56 1.73
N VAL A 36 6.71 3.69 1.67
CA VAL A 36 5.98 4.10 0.47
C VAL A 36 6.75 5.26 -0.15
N TYR A 37 7.33 5.01 -1.30
CA TYR A 37 8.15 5.98 -2.01
C TYR A 37 7.38 6.53 -3.21
N TYR A 38 7.17 7.85 -3.20
CA TYR A 38 6.43 8.54 -4.25
C TYR A 38 7.40 9.13 -5.27
N CYS A 39 7.27 8.69 -6.50
CA CYS A 39 8.11 9.15 -7.60
C CYS A 39 7.35 9.11 -8.92
N ASP A 40 7.91 9.73 -9.94
CA ASP A 40 7.30 9.71 -11.27
C ASP A 40 7.60 8.37 -11.94
N LEU A 41 6.55 7.57 -12.16
CA LEU A 41 6.65 6.27 -12.81
C LEU A 41 6.14 6.28 -14.25
N SER A 42 5.99 7.45 -14.85
CA SER A 42 5.43 7.56 -16.19
C SER A 42 6.24 6.79 -17.25
N GLU A 43 7.56 6.71 -17.09
CA GLU A 43 8.40 5.94 -18.00
C GLU A 43 8.20 4.43 -17.87
N ASP A 44 7.83 3.97 -16.68
CA ASP A 44 7.61 2.55 -16.41
C ASP A 44 6.18 2.11 -16.75
N ASN A 45 5.31 3.07 -17.03
CA ASN A 45 3.91 2.82 -17.40
C ASN A 45 3.17 1.97 -16.37
N VAL A 46 3.44 2.21 -15.09
CA VAL A 46 2.76 1.54 -13.98
C VAL A 46 2.34 2.59 -12.95
N LYS A 47 1.27 2.30 -12.20
CA LYS A 47 0.80 3.17 -11.13
C LYS A 47 1.58 2.96 -9.84
N GLY A 48 2.08 1.76 -9.65
CA GLY A 48 2.88 1.39 -8.50
C GLY A 48 3.48 0.02 -8.66
N TRP A 49 4.40 -0.31 -7.79
CA TRP A 49 4.97 -1.65 -7.70
C TRP A 49 5.60 -1.83 -6.32
N GLN A 50 5.88 -3.07 -5.97
CA GLN A 50 6.33 -3.40 -4.62
C GLN A 50 7.48 -4.41 -4.69
N GLU A 51 8.39 -4.31 -3.73
CA GLU A 51 9.45 -5.30 -3.57
C GLU A 51 9.67 -5.59 -2.09
N LYS A 52 10.22 -6.76 -1.81
CA LYS A 52 10.53 -7.21 -0.46
C LYS A 52 12.04 -7.34 -0.31
N ASN A 53 12.57 -6.75 0.74
CA ASN A 53 13.99 -6.83 1.10
C ASN A 53 14.11 -7.26 2.57
N GLY A 54 14.28 -8.56 2.82
CA GLY A 54 14.36 -9.06 4.19
C GLY A 54 13.06 -8.80 4.96
N ASP A 55 13.14 -7.99 6.01
CA ASP A 55 11.99 -7.64 6.85
C ASP A 55 11.35 -6.32 6.43
N GLU A 56 11.69 -5.81 5.26
CA GLU A 56 11.17 -4.56 4.77
C GLU A 56 10.43 -4.74 3.45
N PHE A 57 9.38 -3.94 3.25
CA PHE A 57 8.72 -3.81 1.96
C PHE A 57 8.91 -2.39 1.45
N LEU A 58 9.19 -2.26 0.17
CA LEU A 58 9.25 -0.97 -0.50
C LEU A 58 8.15 -0.92 -1.55
N ILE A 59 7.28 0.08 -1.42
CA ILE A 59 6.19 0.31 -2.35
C ILE A 59 6.49 1.61 -3.09
N HIS A 60 6.51 1.54 -4.43
CA HIS A 60 6.65 2.73 -5.26
C HIS A 60 5.26 3.14 -5.74
N ILE A 61 4.93 4.41 -5.61
CA ILE A 61 3.65 4.96 -6.08
C ILE A 61 3.94 6.12 -7.03
N ASP A 62 3.27 6.10 -8.18
CA ASP A 62 3.39 7.14 -9.17
C ASP A 62 2.78 8.44 -8.64
N THR A 63 3.58 9.51 -8.58
CA THR A 63 3.09 10.81 -8.14
C THR A 63 2.00 11.37 -9.06
N ASN A 64 1.94 10.89 -10.29
CA ASN A 64 0.92 11.37 -11.24
C ASN A 64 -0.50 10.95 -10.89
N ILE A 65 -0.68 9.93 -10.03
CA ILE A 65 -2.00 9.44 -9.66
C ILE A 65 -2.52 10.00 -8.33
N VAL A 66 -1.68 10.72 -7.56
CA VAL A 66 -2.08 11.14 -6.21
C VAL A 66 -3.21 12.18 -6.21
N LYS A 67 -3.45 12.85 -7.32
CA LYS A 67 -4.55 13.82 -7.45
C LYS A 67 -5.92 13.14 -7.50
N ASP A 68 -5.95 11.87 -7.91
CA ASP A 68 -7.16 11.08 -7.96
C ASP A 68 -7.20 10.20 -6.71
N TYR A 69 -8.09 10.55 -5.79
CA TYR A 69 -8.20 9.85 -4.51
C TYR A 69 -8.42 8.35 -4.71
N GLN A 70 -9.32 7.98 -5.61
CA GLN A 70 -9.65 6.58 -5.86
C GLN A 70 -8.42 5.81 -6.39
N GLU A 71 -7.72 6.38 -7.36
CA GLU A 71 -6.53 5.75 -7.91
C GLU A 71 -5.43 5.62 -6.86
N HIS A 72 -5.24 6.66 -6.06
CA HIS A 72 -4.21 6.65 -5.02
C HIS A 72 -4.48 5.56 -3.99
N VAL A 73 -5.70 5.51 -3.45
CA VAL A 73 -6.05 4.51 -2.42
C VAL A 73 -6.01 3.11 -3.01
N LYS A 74 -6.62 2.90 -4.18
CA LYS A 74 -6.64 1.56 -4.80
C LYS A 74 -5.25 1.03 -5.08
N THR A 75 -4.36 1.90 -5.58
CA THR A 75 -2.98 1.48 -5.86
C THR A 75 -2.24 1.13 -4.58
N LEU A 76 -2.40 1.92 -3.52
CA LEU A 76 -1.82 1.60 -2.23
C LEU A 76 -2.33 0.26 -1.68
N LEU A 77 -3.64 0.05 -1.72
CA LEU A 77 -4.23 -1.21 -1.26
C LEU A 77 -3.72 -2.39 -2.09
N HIS A 78 -3.63 -2.23 -3.40
CA HIS A 78 -3.14 -3.26 -4.31
C HIS A 78 -1.71 -3.67 -3.94
N GLU A 79 -0.81 -2.71 -3.75
CA GLU A 79 0.58 -3.01 -3.42
C GLU A 79 0.71 -3.58 -2.00
N LEU A 80 -0.08 -3.10 -1.06
CA LEU A 80 -0.09 -3.66 0.30
C LEU A 80 -0.60 -5.11 0.30
N ILE A 81 -1.57 -5.43 -0.55
CA ILE A 81 -2.04 -6.81 -0.73
C ILE A 81 -0.90 -7.69 -1.24
N HIS A 82 -0.10 -7.19 -2.19
CA HIS A 82 1.08 -7.93 -2.65
C HIS A 82 2.07 -8.20 -1.51
N CYS A 83 2.25 -7.25 -0.60
CA CYS A 83 3.08 -7.48 0.59
C CYS A 83 2.55 -8.66 1.41
N CYS A 84 1.24 -8.70 1.62
CA CYS A 84 0.61 -9.79 2.37
C CYS A 84 0.74 -11.12 1.65
N GLN A 85 0.66 -11.12 0.32
CA GLN A 85 0.86 -12.31 -0.49
C GLN A 85 2.29 -12.84 -0.34
N ASP A 86 3.27 -11.95 -0.33
CA ASP A 86 4.66 -12.36 -0.11
C ASP A 86 4.84 -13.04 1.25
N ILE A 87 4.20 -12.49 2.29
CA ILE A 87 4.25 -13.09 3.63
C ILE A 87 3.62 -14.48 3.63
N ARG A 88 2.52 -14.68 2.89
CA ARG A 88 1.84 -15.98 2.80
C ARG A 88 2.51 -16.96 1.84
N GLY A 89 3.52 -16.50 1.09
CA GLY A 89 4.24 -17.36 0.14
C GLY A 89 3.50 -17.60 -1.17
N VAL A 90 2.58 -16.72 -1.55
CA VAL A 90 1.87 -16.82 -2.82
C VAL A 90 2.79 -16.32 -3.94
N THR A 91 3.22 -17.21 -4.81
CA THR A 91 4.23 -16.92 -5.84
C THR A 91 3.71 -16.92 -7.27
N ASN A 92 2.56 -17.53 -7.52
CA ASN A 92 2.00 -17.55 -8.88
C ASN A 92 1.50 -16.16 -9.26
N ASN A 93 2.10 -15.60 -10.30
CA ASN A 93 1.87 -14.21 -10.67
C ASN A 93 0.42 -13.93 -11.08
N GLU A 94 -0.19 -14.86 -11.81
CA GLU A 94 -1.59 -14.71 -12.23
C GLU A 94 -2.53 -14.72 -11.03
N GLU A 95 -2.33 -15.63 -10.08
CA GLU A 95 -3.12 -15.68 -8.86
C GLU A 95 -2.95 -14.43 -8.02
N ARG A 96 -1.73 -13.92 -7.93
CA ARG A 96 -1.42 -12.71 -7.17
C ARG A 96 -2.17 -11.51 -7.74
N GLU A 97 -2.14 -11.33 -9.05
CA GLU A 97 -2.80 -10.20 -9.70
C GLU A 97 -4.31 -10.31 -9.64
N ASP A 98 -4.85 -11.50 -9.89
CA ASP A 98 -6.30 -11.72 -9.82
C ASP A 98 -6.83 -11.41 -8.43
N GLU A 99 -6.18 -11.89 -7.39
CA GLU A 99 -6.58 -11.61 -6.01
C GLU A 99 -6.46 -10.13 -5.68
N ALA A 100 -5.35 -9.51 -6.07
CA ALA A 100 -5.10 -8.10 -5.75
C ALA A 100 -6.12 -7.18 -6.42
N TYR A 101 -6.46 -7.42 -7.69
CA TYR A 101 -7.47 -6.61 -8.37
C TYR A 101 -8.86 -6.79 -7.76
N LYS A 102 -9.19 -8.01 -7.37
CA LYS A 102 -10.48 -8.29 -6.73
C LYS A 102 -10.57 -7.64 -5.36
N LEU A 103 -9.52 -7.79 -4.56
CA LEU A 103 -9.51 -7.28 -3.19
C LEU A 103 -9.40 -5.75 -3.16
N GLU A 104 -8.70 -5.12 -4.10
CA GLU A 104 -8.60 -3.66 -4.10
C GLU A 104 -9.97 -3.01 -4.25
N GLU A 105 -10.83 -3.56 -5.09
CA GLU A 105 -12.19 -3.05 -5.25
C GLU A 105 -13.01 -3.22 -3.97
N LEU A 106 -12.98 -4.43 -3.41
CA LEU A 106 -13.70 -4.74 -2.18
C LEU A 106 -13.22 -3.86 -1.03
N TYR A 107 -11.92 -3.76 -0.85
CA TYR A 107 -11.33 -3.02 0.26
C TYR A 107 -11.46 -1.51 0.08
N PHE A 108 -11.42 -1.02 -1.14
CA PHE A 108 -11.68 0.39 -1.38
C PHE A 108 -13.09 0.77 -0.92
N ASN A 109 -14.07 -0.06 -1.23
CA ASN A 109 -15.45 0.17 -0.80
C ASN A 109 -15.57 0.13 0.73
N GLU A 110 -14.91 -0.83 1.38
CA GLU A 110 -14.89 -0.90 2.83
C GLU A 110 -14.19 0.29 3.47
N PHE A 111 -13.07 0.70 2.90
CA PHE A 111 -12.28 1.83 3.37
C PHE A 111 -13.10 3.12 3.36
N ASN A 112 -13.87 3.34 2.29
CA ASN A 112 -14.69 4.55 2.16
C ASN A 112 -15.94 4.55 3.02
N ARG A 113 -16.48 3.36 3.36
CA ARG A 113 -17.68 3.26 4.19
C ARG A 113 -17.34 3.17 5.68
N GLY A 114 -16.08 2.91 5.98
CA GLY A 114 -15.67 2.67 7.35
C GLY A 114 -15.72 3.92 8.22
N GLU A 115 -15.76 3.69 9.53
CA GLU A 115 -15.60 4.74 10.50
C GLU A 115 -14.19 5.35 10.37
N PRO A 116 -14.02 6.62 10.75
CA PRO A 116 -12.68 7.21 10.79
C PRO A 116 -11.75 6.34 11.60
N LEU A 117 -10.63 5.96 11.02
CA LEU A 117 -9.68 5.09 11.70
C LEU A 117 -8.82 5.90 12.66
N ASN A 118 -8.73 5.41 13.90
CA ASN A 118 -7.79 5.95 14.88
C ASN A 118 -6.50 5.16 14.76
N CYS A 119 -5.57 5.66 13.97
CA CYS A 119 -4.29 5.00 13.79
C CYS A 119 -3.46 5.10 15.06
N PRO A 120 -3.07 3.96 15.68
CA PRO A 120 -2.33 4.00 16.94
C PRO A 120 -0.84 4.24 16.76
N TYR A 121 -0.34 4.33 15.54
CA TYR A 121 1.07 4.58 15.29
C TYR A 121 1.25 5.74 14.32
N SER A 122 2.42 6.35 14.39
CA SER A 122 2.74 7.52 13.60
C SER A 122 3.43 7.13 12.29
N VAL A 123 3.42 8.06 11.35
CA VAL A 123 4.18 7.94 10.10
C VAL A 123 5.42 8.81 10.23
N ASP A 124 6.57 8.22 9.90
CA ASP A 124 7.81 8.97 9.81
C ASP A 124 7.98 9.42 8.36
N ASN A 125 8.12 10.73 8.16
CA ASN A 125 8.30 11.32 6.84
C ASN A 125 9.80 11.51 6.57
N HIS A 126 10.23 11.10 5.41
CA HIS A 126 11.64 11.18 5.02
C HIS A 126 11.84 12.08 3.83
#